data_d65cdfbf11769e81d3fb0bd690d4e997
#
_entry.id   d65cdfbf11769e81d3fb0bd690d4e997
#
_cell.length_a   1.000
_cell.length_b   1.000
_cell.length_c   1.000
_cell.angle_alpha   90.00
_cell.angle_beta   90.00
_cell.angle_gamma   90.00
#
_symmetry.space_group_name_H-M   'P 1'
#
loop_
_entity.id
_entity.type
_entity.pdbx_description
1 polymer ?
#
loop_
_entity_poly.entity_id
_entity_poly.type
_entity_poly.pdbx_seq_one_letter_code
_entity_poly.pdbx_strand_id
1 'polypeptide(L)'
;MATVLSRRCRVIVLGALLLIGACSSTNFVYNRLDFLVLWYIEDYVDLDQYQKQYTSDVLASFLLWHRTHELPDYLRILDQIEHNLSQPQTPEMVASVFSEFEAAWLRLEKKGLGLLLDLGVQLSDEQIDGFMEKLWEQQVEFKDEYLERTDDEFHEDNYEESVDSAREYLGPLSDKQLELLRGFSRSLLRSDRVWLQERAEWLAELVVLLERKPGWQERVREAVAARRNNPSAESRRVYDHNLQAIYAVIAQLLDGRSEQQDAHLRDRLASLREDLQVLIAEGAAPAGEPETANEPEPANEPEPASETPAASLSG
;
A
#
# COMPACT_ATOMS: atom_id res chain seq x y z
N MET A 1 0.54 0.09 15.06
CA MET A 1 -0.11 0.87 14.00
C MET A 1 -0.57 0.06 12.80
N ALA A 2 -0.22 -1.19 12.68
CA ALA A 2 -0.74 -2.08 11.64
C ALA A 2 -2.18 -2.60 11.88
N THR A 3 -2.93 -2.01 12.80
CA THR A 3 -4.16 -2.57 13.35
C THR A 3 -5.47 -2.04 12.74
N VAL A 4 -5.43 -1.21 11.72
CA VAL A 4 -6.65 -0.66 11.08
C VAL A 4 -6.89 -1.25 9.69
N LEU A 5 -5.90 -1.90 9.09
CA LEU A 5 -6.05 -2.50 7.76
C LEU A 5 -6.33 -3.99 7.87
N SER A 6 -7.41 -4.46 7.24
CA SER A 6 -7.72 -5.87 7.05
C SER A 6 -6.56 -6.62 6.35
N ARG A 7 -6.53 -7.96 6.40
CA ARG A 7 -5.56 -8.79 5.65
C ARG A 7 -5.50 -8.38 4.17
N ARG A 8 -6.64 -8.00 3.56
CA ARG A 8 -6.70 -7.45 2.21
C ARG A 8 -6.05 -6.05 2.10
N CYS A 9 -6.20 -5.20 3.12
CA CYS A 9 -5.52 -3.90 3.17
C CYS A 9 -4.05 -4.00 3.62
N ARG A 10 -3.71 -4.92 4.53
CA ARG A 10 -2.29 -5.24 4.83
C ARG A 10 -1.62 -5.85 3.61
N VAL A 11 -2.34 -6.71 2.88
CA VAL A 11 -1.89 -7.27 1.60
C VAL A 11 -1.84 -6.18 0.52
N ILE A 12 -2.71 -5.19 0.50
CA ILE A 12 -2.63 -4.09 -0.47
C ILE A 12 -1.54 -3.07 -0.08
N VAL A 13 -1.35 -2.72 1.17
CA VAL A 13 -0.34 -1.73 1.62
C VAL A 13 1.02 -2.39 1.89
N LEU A 14 1.07 -3.58 2.48
CA LEU A 14 2.26 -4.45 2.44
C LEU A 14 2.46 -5.05 1.06
N GLY A 15 1.41 -5.37 0.32
CA GLY A 15 1.49 -5.78 -1.06
C GLY A 15 1.91 -4.67 -2.00
N ALA A 16 1.54 -3.42 -1.79
CA ALA A 16 2.12 -2.27 -2.52
C ALA A 16 3.58 -2.02 -2.10
N LEU A 17 3.96 -2.41 -0.88
CA LEU A 17 5.37 -2.45 -0.44
C LEU A 17 6.05 -3.79 -0.79
N LEU A 18 5.30 -4.90 -0.97
CA LEU A 18 5.79 -6.26 -1.21
C LEU A 18 5.56 -6.77 -2.64
N LEU A 19 4.75 -6.10 -3.49
CA LEU A 19 4.63 -6.41 -4.93
C LEU A 19 5.86 -5.98 -5.74
N ILE A 20 7.00 -5.83 -5.07
CA ILE A 20 8.29 -5.47 -5.67
C ILE A 20 9.01 -6.72 -6.19
N GLY A 21 8.27 -7.71 -6.60
CA GLY A 21 8.78 -9.03 -6.94
C GLY A 21 9.07 -9.34 -8.41
N ALA A 22 8.81 -8.43 -9.36
CA ALA A 22 9.23 -8.65 -10.74
C ALA A 22 9.51 -7.31 -11.43
N CYS A 23 10.66 -7.18 -12.04
CA CYS A 23 11.26 -5.97 -12.62
C CYS A 23 10.42 -5.11 -13.60
N SER A 24 9.15 -5.39 -13.82
CA SER A 24 8.23 -4.54 -14.60
C SER A 24 6.88 -4.33 -13.90
N SER A 25 6.61 -5.03 -12.80
CA SER A 25 5.30 -4.99 -12.16
C SER A 25 5.14 -3.81 -11.18
N THR A 26 6.21 -3.40 -10.49
CA THR A 26 6.15 -2.30 -9.50
C THR A 26 5.75 -0.98 -10.15
N ASN A 27 6.48 -0.59 -11.20
CA ASN A 27 6.17 0.63 -11.96
C ASN A 27 4.78 0.55 -12.61
N PHE A 28 4.40 -0.62 -13.14
CA PHE A 28 3.08 -0.82 -13.73
C PHE A 28 1.97 -0.68 -12.69
N VAL A 29 2.09 -1.33 -11.52
CA VAL A 29 1.09 -1.26 -10.45
C VAL A 29 1.05 0.15 -9.85
N TYR A 30 2.22 0.75 -9.59
CA TYR A 30 2.30 2.10 -9.04
C TYR A 30 1.61 3.13 -9.97
N ASN A 31 1.82 3.02 -11.28
CA ASN A 31 1.22 3.90 -12.28
C ASN A 31 -0.29 3.64 -12.51
N ARG A 32 -0.88 2.67 -11.80
CA ARG A 32 -2.32 2.38 -11.76
C ARG A 32 -2.94 2.62 -10.39
N LEU A 33 -2.17 3.15 -9.43
CA LEU A 33 -2.68 3.39 -8.06
C LEU A 33 -3.82 4.40 -8.04
N ASP A 34 -3.84 5.37 -8.95
CA ASP A 34 -4.96 6.30 -9.12
C ASP A 34 -6.28 5.56 -9.38
N PHE A 35 -6.28 4.62 -10.32
CA PHE A 35 -7.43 3.77 -10.61
C PHE A 35 -7.73 2.79 -9.47
N LEU A 36 -6.72 2.08 -8.95
CA LEU A 36 -6.89 1.05 -7.93
C LEU A 36 -7.41 1.61 -6.61
N VAL A 37 -6.91 2.78 -6.19
CA VAL A 37 -7.36 3.45 -4.96
C VAL A 37 -8.77 3.99 -5.13
N LEU A 38 -9.10 4.57 -6.27
CA LEU A 38 -10.47 5.03 -6.54
C LEU A 38 -11.45 3.85 -6.52
N TRP A 39 -11.13 2.76 -7.24
CA TRP A 39 -11.93 1.54 -7.24
C TRP A 39 -12.13 0.98 -5.82
N TYR A 40 -11.08 1.00 -4.99
CA TYR A 40 -11.15 0.57 -3.59
C TYR A 40 -12.05 1.48 -2.73
N ILE A 41 -12.02 2.80 -2.96
CA ILE A 41 -12.91 3.74 -2.27
C ILE A 41 -14.37 3.48 -2.68
N GLU A 42 -14.62 3.18 -3.95
CA GLU A 42 -15.97 2.86 -4.46
C GLU A 42 -16.56 1.56 -3.88
N ASP A 43 -15.74 0.64 -3.37
CA ASP A 43 -16.23 -0.53 -2.61
C ASP A 43 -16.87 -0.15 -1.26
N TYR A 44 -16.55 1.05 -0.75
CA TYR A 44 -17.06 1.55 0.53
C TYR A 44 -18.10 2.65 0.38
N VAL A 45 -18.02 3.45 -0.68
CA VAL A 45 -18.89 4.63 -0.86
C VAL A 45 -19.28 4.74 -2.32
N ASP A 46 -20.58 4.76 -2.61
CA ASP A 46 -21.08 5.00 -3.95
C ASP A 46 -20.91 6.48 -4.32
N LEU A 47 -19.81 6.80 -5.00
CA LEU A 47 -19.46 8.16 -5.39
C LEU A 47 -20.22 8.59 -6.66
N ASP A 48 -20.75 9.81 -6.68
CA ASP A 48 -21.25 10.43 -7.91
C ASP A 48 -20.10 10.84 -8.85
N GLN A 49 -20.46 11.28 -10.07
CA GLN A 49 -19.44 11.61 -11.08
C GLN A 49 -18.54 12.79 -10.67
N TYR A 50 -19.06 13.77 -9.96
CA TYR A 50 -18.29 14.91 -9.46
C TYR A 50 -17.32 14.46 -8.36
N GLN A 51 -17.77 13.65 -7.41
CA GLN A 51 -16.97 13.09 -6.33
C GLN A 51 -15.86 12.17 -6.86
N LYS A 52 -16.14 11.35 -7.90
CA LYS A 52 -15.12 10.52 -8.59
C LYS A 52 -14.05 11.40 -9.22
N GLN A 53 -14.43 12.43 -9.97
CA GLN A 53 -13.46 13.35 -10.58
C GLN A 53 -12.62 14.06 -9.52
N TYR A 54 -13.27 14.60 -8.49
CA TYR A 54 -12.57 15.23 -7.37
C TYR A 54 -11.55 14.28 -6.71
N THR A 55 -11.97 13.05 -6.40
CA THR A 55 -11.11 12.03 -5.79
C THR A 55 -9.93 11.67 -6.69
N SER A 56 -10.15 11.55 -8.01
CA SER A 56 -9.09 11.31 -8.99
C SER A 56 -8.06 12.44 -9.01
N ASP A 57 -8.50 13.70 -9.04
CA ASP A 57 -7.61 14.88 -9.07
C ASP A 57 -6.76 14.98 -7.77
N VAL A 58 -7.39 14.68 -6.64
CA VAL A 58 -6.73 14.66 -5.33
C VAL A 58 -5.72 13.52 -5.25
N LEU A 59 -6.05 12.32 -5.74
CA LEU A 59 -5.14 11.18 -5.80
C LEU A 59 -3.94 11.46 -6.72
N ALA A 60 -4.15 12.07 -7.89
CA ALA A 60 -3.06 12.47 -8.77
C ALA A 60 -2.07 13.41 -8.05
N SER A 61 -2.59 14.40 -7.33
CA SER A 61 -1.78 15.33 -6.52
C SER A 61 -1.03 14.62 -5.39
N PHE A 62 -1.68 13.65 -4.74
CA PHE A 62 -1.04 12.84 -3.69
C PHE A 62 0.08 11.96 -4.25
N LEU A 63 -0.15 11.27 -5.37
CA LEU A 63 0.84 10.42 -6.01
C LEU A 63 2.04 11.23 -6.52
N LEU A 64 1.81 12.43 -7.05
CA LEU A 64 2.90 13.35 -7.42
C LEU A 64 3.73 13.74 -6.20
N TRP A 65 3.08 14.13 -5.09
CA TRP A 65 3.77 14.41 -3.84
C TRP A 65 4.55 13.19 -3.33
N HIS A 66 3.96 11.99 -3.38
CA HIS A 66 4.60 10.76 -2.95
C HIS A 66 5.87 10.47 -3.77
N ARG A 67 5.80 10.62 -5.11
CA ARG A 67 6.96 10.43 -5.99
C ARG A 67 8.10 11.41 -5.70
N THR A 68 7.74 12.67 -5.45
CA THR A 68 8.74 13.75 -5.34
C THR A 68 9.29 13.93 -3.92
N HIS A 69 8.59 13.47 -2.88
CA HIS A 69 8.96 13.69 -1.48
C HIS A 69 9.22 12.41 -0.69
N GLU A 70 8.41 11.36 -0.88
CA GLU A 70 8.54 10.14 -0.08
C GLU A 70 9.47 9.11 -0.75
N LEU A 71 9.39 8.90 -2.07
CA LEU A 71 10.25 7.91 -2.73
C LEU A 71 11.76 8.22 -2.59
N PRO A 72 12.23 9.49 -2.59
CA PRO A 72 13.62 9.80 -2.24
C PRO A 72 14.03 9.36 -0.83
N ASP A 73 13.11 9.46 0.16
CA ASP A 73 13.36 8.95 1.50
C ASP A 73 13.45 7.43 1.54
N TYR A 74 12.66 6.72 0.70
CA TYR A 74 12.75 5.26 0.59
C TYR A 74 14.09 4.80 -0.01
N LEU A 75 14.67 5.55 -0.97
CA LEU A 75 16.04 5.28 -1.44
C LEU A 75 17.06 5.39 -0.30
N ARG A 76 16.92 6.39 0.58
CA ARG A 76 17.80 6.54 1.75
C ARG A 76 17.65 5.37 2.74
N ILE A 77 16.43 4.84 2.91
CA ILE A 77 16.22 3.62 3.73
C ILE A 77 16.90 2.41 3.08
N LEU A 78 16.81 2.27 1.76
CA LEU A 78 17.53 1.22 1.03
C LEU A 78 19.05 1.33 1.20
N ASP A 79 19.62 2.54 1.13
CA ASP A 79 21.05 2.78 1.40
C ASP A 79 21.44 2.30 2.79
N GLN A 80 20.62 2.57 3.79
CA GLN A 80 20.83 2.11 5.16
C GLN A 80 20.76 0.58 5.27
N ILE A 81 19.77 -0.06 4.62
CA ILE A 81 19.66 -1.53 4.60
C ILE A 81 20.91 -2.14 3.97
N GLU A 82 21.32 -1.70 2.78
CA GLU A 82 22.50 -2.21 2.08
C GLU A 82 23.78 -2.03 2.89
N HIS A 83 23.93 -0.88 3.56
CA HIS A 83 25.06 -0.64 4.46
C HIS A 83 25.06 -1.63 5.63
N ASN A 84 23.92 -1.85 6.25
CA ASN A 84 23.76 -2.77 7.37
C ASN A 84 24.07 -4.21 6.98
N LEU A 85 23.72 -4.66 5.75
CA LEU A 85 24.00 -6.03 5.28
C LEU A 85 25.49 -6.42 5.31
N SER A 86 26.39 -5.45 5.35
CA SER A 86 27.85 -5.68 5.44
C SER A 86 28.34 -5.87 6.87
N GLN A 87 27.46 -5.85 7.87
CA GLN A 87 27.76 -5.95 9.29
C GLN A 87 27.03 -7.16 9.91
N PRO A 88 27.47 -7.65 11.10
CA PRO A 88 26.67 -8.60 11.86
C PRO A 88 25.28 -8.03 12.16
N GLN A 89 24.24 -8.84 11.93
CA GLN A 89 22.86 -8.37 12.05
C GLN A 89 22.37 -8.49 13.50
N THR A 90 21.78 -7.43 14.02
CA THR A 90 21.18 -7.41 15.35
C THR A 90 19.72 -6.97 15.30
N PRO A 91 18.89 -7.38 16.30
CA PRO A 91 17.50 -6.90 16.39
C PRO A 91 17.39 -5.38 16.42
N GLU A 92 18.36 -4.66 17.02
CA GLU A 92 18.37 -3.20 17.11
C GLU A 92 18.59 -2.55 15.74
N MET A 93 19.42 -3.15 14.88
CA MET A 93 19.60 -2.68 13.49
C MET A 93 18.33 -2.86 12.69
N VAL A 94 17.65 -3.99 12.84
CA VAL A 94 16.34 -4.23 12.22
C VAL A 94 15.31 -3.22 12.75
N ALA A 95 15.25 -3.03 14.06
CA ALA A 95 14.35 -2.06 14.69
C ALA A 95 14.58 -0.62 14.17
N SER A 96 15.85 -0.23 13.94
CA SER A 96 16.16 1.10 13.38
C SER A 96 15.58 1.27 11.98
N VAL A 97 15.66 0.25 11.11
CA VAL A 97 15.04 0.29 9.77
C VAL A 97 13.52 0.35 9.88
N PHE A 98 12.92 -0.43 10.76
CA PHE A 98 11.47 -0.39 10.99
C PHE A 98 10.99 0.98 11.48
N SER A 99 11.77 1.68 12.31
CA SER A 99 11.42 3.03 12.76
C SER A 99 11.40 4.07 11.63
N GLU A 100 12.27 3.91 10.62
CA GLU A 100 12.24 4.76 9.42
C GLU A 100 10.97 4.51 8.58
N PHE A 101 10.59 3.25 8.41
CA PHE A 101 9.32 2.91 7.75
C PHE A 101 8.10 3.41 8.53
N GLU A 102 8.13 3.33 9.86
CA GLU A 102 7.07 3.89 10.70
C GLU A 102 6.96 5.40 10.51
N ALA A 103 8.08 6.13 10.50
CA ALA A 103 8.10 7.57 10.26
C ALA A 103 7.53 7.92 8.87
N ALA A 104 7.88 7.15 7.83
CA ALA A 104 7.33 7.32 6.49
C ALA A 104 5.80 7.06 6.48
N TRP A 105 5.36 5.98 7.12
CA TRP A 105 3.94 5.69 7.27
C TRP A 105 3.16 6.81 7.94
N LEU A 106 3.70 7.42 8.98
CA LEU A 106 3.07 8.55 9.67
C LEU A 106 2.87 9.77 8.77
N ARG A 107 3.83 10.05 7.89
CA ARG A 107 3.69 11.13 6.90
C ARG A 107 2.59 10.81 5.88
N LEU A 108 2.55 9.57 5.36
CA LEU A 108 1.50 9.10 4.46
C LEU A 108 0.12 9.15 5.11
N GLU A 109 -0.01 8.64 6.33
CA GLU A 109 -1.25 8.65 7.10
C GLU A 109 -1.77 10.10 7.30
N LYS A 110 -0.90 11.00 7.72
CA LYS A 110 -1.27 12.41 7.93
C LYS A 110 -1.76 13.07 6.65
N LYS A 111 -1.08 12.82 5.53
CA LYS A 111 -1.45 13.37 4.23
C LYS A 111 -2.74 12.74 3.72
N GLY A 112 -2.84 11.41 3.73
CA GLY A 112 -4.01 10.66 3.28
C GLY A 112 -5.26 10.94 4.11
N LEU A 113 -5.13 11.04 5.45
CA LEU A 113 -6.25 11.43 6.31
C LEU A 113 -6.80 12.81 5.93
N GLY A 114 -5.93 13.77 5.60
CA GLY A 114 -6.38 15.07 5.11
C GLY A 114 -7.28 14.94 3.89
N LEU A 115 -6.86 14.17 2.89
CA LEU A 115 -7.62 13.95 1.65
C LEU A 115 -8.96 13.23 1.89
N LEU A 116 -8.96 12.22 2.78
CA LEU A 116 -10.20 11.52 3.15
C LEU A 116 -11.20 12.43 3.86
N LEU A 117 -10.71 13.33 4.72
CA LEU A 117 -11.58 14.30 5.41
C LEU A 117 -12.15 15.34 4.44
N ASP A 118 -11.37 15.77 3.45
CA ASP A 118 -11.83 16.70 2.41
C ASP A 118 -12.88 16.05 1.49
N LEU A 119 -12.70 14.77 1.13
CA LEU A 119 -13.73 13.98 0.46
C LEU A 119 -14.99 13.84 1.34
N GLY A 120 -14.82 13.54 2.63
CA GLY A 120 -15.90 13.40 3.60
C GLY A 120 -16.80 14.64 3.74
N VAL A 121 -16.28 15.83 3.42
CA VAL A 121 -17.11 17.07 3.34
C VAL A 121 -18.11 17.01 2.18
N GLN A 122 -17.79 16.30 1.12
CA GLN A 122 -18.57 16.25 -0.11
C GLN A 122 -19.58 15.12 -0.13
N LEU A 123 -19.47 14.17 0.80
CA LEU A 123 -20.39 13.04 0.89
C LEU A 123 -21.75 13.47 1.47
N SER A 124 -22.83 12.89 0.97
CA SER A 124 -24.17 13.01 1.59
C SER A 124 -24.22 12.22 2.90
N ASP A 125 -25.28 12.45 3.70
CA ASP A 125 -25.48 11.69 4.93
C ASP A 125 -25.78 10.22 4.61
N GLU A 126 -26.50 9.92 3.53
CA GLU A 126 -26.76 8.55 3.06
C GLU A 126 -25.47 7.82 2.65
N GLN A 127 -24.53 8.54 2.03
CA GLN A 127 -23.23 7.96 1.68
C GLN A 127 -22.38 7.66 2.92
N ILE A 128 -22.43 8.52 3.95
CA ILE A 128 -21.78 8.27 5.24
C ILE A 128 -22.40 7.08 5.96
N ASP A 129 -23.75 6.99 5.96
CA ASP A 129 -24.46 5.86 6.57
C ASP A 129 -24.08 4.53 5.87
N GLY A 130 -24.09 4.51 4.54
CA GLY A 130 -23.66 3.34 3.75
C GLY A 130 -22.18 2.95 4.01
N PHE A 131 -21.28 3.94 4.12
CA PHE A 131 -19.89 3.72 4.49
C PHE A 131 -19.77 3.05 5.87
N MET A 132 -20.50 3.54 6.87
CA MET A 132 -20.49 2.95 8.21
C MET A 132 -21.10 1.54 8.23
N GLU A 133 -22.19 1.30 7.48
CA GLU A 133 -22.78 -0.03 7.32
C GLU A 133 -21.76 -1.02 6.74
N LYS A 134 -21.05 -0.65 5.67
CA LYS A 134 -19.99 -1.46 5.06
C LYS A 134 -18.86 -1.80 6.03
N LEU A 135 -18.42 -0.83 6.83
CA LEU A 135 -17.39 -1.07 7.85
C LEU A 135 -17.86 -2.04 8.94
N TRP A 136 -19.13 -1.99 9.35
CA TRP A 136 -19.70 -2.92 10.32
C TRP A 136 -19.91 -4.32 9.75
N GLU A 137 -20.32 -4.44 8.48
CA GLU A 137 -20.37 -5.74 7.79
C GLU A 137 -18.99 -6.41 7.79
N GLN A 138 -17.95 -5.68 7.43
CA GLN A 138 -16.59 -6.19 7.49
C GLN A 138 -16.14 -6.55 8.91
N GLN A 139 -16.61 -5.83 9.94
CA GLN A 139 -16.33 -6.18 11.32
C GLN A 139 -16.88 -7.56 11.68
N VAL A 140 -18.07 -7.90 11.17
CA VAL A 140 -18.68 -9.22 11.37
C VAL A 140 -17.88 -10.29 10.61
N GLU A 141 -17.56 -10.05 9.33
CA GLU A 141 -16.74 -10.97 8.52
C GLU A 141 -15.39 -11.29 9.19
N PHE A 142 -14.68 -10.26 9.67
CA PHE A 142 -13.40 -10.44 10.37
C PHE A 142 -13.53 -11.18 11.69
N LYS A 143 -14.64 -10.95 12.41
CA LYS A 143 -14.91 -11.67 13.64
C LYS A 143 -15.07 -13.15 13.36
N ASP A 144 -15.83 -13.52 12.35
CA ASP A 144 -16.08 -14.91 11.96
C ASP A 144 -14.77 -15.55 11.43
N GLU A 145 -14.01 -14.86 10.57
CA GLU A 145 -12.74 -15.36 10.01
C GLU A 145 -11.67 -15.59 11.08
N TYR A 146 -11.47 -14.62 12.00
CA TYR A 146 -10.32 -14.65 12.89
C TYR A 146 -10.59 -15.28 14.25
N LEU A 147 -11.81 -15.20 14.79
CA LEU A 147 -12.10 -15.80 16.11
C LEU A 147 -12.39 -17.27 16.06
N GLU A 148 -12.85 -17.79 14.90
CA GLU A 148 -13.07 -19.23 14.70
C GLU A 148 -11.76 -20.00 14.53
N ARG A 149 -10.70 -19.32 14.09
CA ARG A 149 -9.37 -19.89 13.90
C ARG A 149 -8.77 -20.35 15.23
N THR A 150 -8.30 -21.61 15.28
CA THR A 150 -7.57 -22.17 16.41
C THR A 150 -6.18 -21.56 16.57
N ASP A 151 -5.52 -21.77 17.71
CA ASP A 151 -4.14 -21.32 17.92
C ASP A 151 -3.16 -22.02 16.98
N ASP A 152 -3.38 -23.29 16.67
CA ASP A 152 -2.55 -24.06 15.74
C ASP A 152 -2.67 -23.50 14.32
N GLU A 153 -3.87 -23.19 13.84
CA GLU A 153 -4.11 -22.55 12.54
C GLU A 153 -3.47 -21.15 12.50
N PHE A 154 -3.62 -20.36 13.56
CA PHE A 154 -2.94 -19.05 13.65
C PHE A 154 -1.41 -19.17 13.50
N HIS A 155 -0.80 -20.12 14.18
CA HIS A 155 0.64 -20.33 14.10
C HIS A 155 1.08 -20.90 12.76
N GLU A 156 0.30 -21.81 12.14
CA GLU A 156 0.64 -22.34 10.82
C GLU A 156 0.50 -21.28 9.74
N ASP A 157 -0.57 -20.47 9.72
CA ASP A 157 -0.72 -19.36 8.78
C ASP A 157 0.47 -18.36 8.86
N ASN A 158 0.87 -17.99 10.09
CA ASN A 158 2.02 -17.09 10.28
C ASN A 158 3.35 -17.75 9.87
N TYR A 159 3.47 -19.07 10.02
CA TYR A 159 4.63 -19.80 9.53
C TYR A 159 4.71 -19.78 8.00
N GLU A 160 3.63 -20.13 7.30
CA GLU A 160 3.56 -20.12 5.84
C GLU A 160 3.84 -18.73 5.29
N GLU A 161 3.22 -17.68 5.82
CA GLU A 161 3.45 -16.29 5.41
C GLU A 161 4.91 -15.86 5.64
N SER A 162 5.52 -16.27 6.76
CA SER A 162 6.92 -15.96 7.07
C SER A 162 7.89 -16.70 6.14
N VAL A 163 7.59 -17.95 5.77
CA VAL A 163 8.38 -18.73 4.82
C VAL A 163 8.32 -18.12 3.43
N ASP A 164 7.13 -17.73 2.97
CA ASP A 164 6.97 -17.13 1.64
C ASP A 164 7.67 -15.78 1.54
N SER A 165 7.52 -14.94 2.56
CA SER A 165 8.24 -13.67 2.65
C SER A 165 9.76 -13.87 2.68
N ALA A 166 10.26 -14.79 3.49
CA ALA A 166 11.70 -15.06 3.55
C ALA A 166 12.25 -15.63 2.22
N ARG A 167 11.48 -16.47 1.51
CA ARG A 167 11.87 -16.99 0.19
C ARG A 167 11.91 -15.91 -0.88
N GLU A 168 11.00 -14.96 -0.81
CA GLU A 168 11.00 -13.84 -1.75
C GLU A 168 12.31 -13.07 -1.72
N TYR A 169 12.85 -12.80 -0.52
CA TYR A 169 14.05 -11.99 -0.34
C TYR A 169 15.36 -12.78 -0.28
N LEU A 170 15.33 -14.02 0.19
CA LEU A 170 16.52 -14.84 0.36
C LEU A 170 16.62 -15.98 -0.67
N GLY A 171 15.54 -16.24 -1.44
CA GLY A 171 15.48 -17.42 -2.28
C GLY A 171 15.28 -18.71 -1.47
N PRO A 172 15.82 -19.86 -1.90
CA PRO A 172 15.65 -21.13 -1.20
C PRO A 172 16.16 -21.09 0.24
N LEU A 173 15.33 -21.55 1.20
CA LEU A 173 15.66 -21.60 2.62
C LEU A 173 16.24 -22.96 3.01
N SER A 174 17.21 -22.96 3.92
CA SER A 174 17.75 -24.16 4.56
C SER A 174 16.77 -24.69 5.62
N ASP A 175 16.93 -25.98 5.98
CA ASP A 175 16.13 -26.60 7.07
C ASP A 175 16.26 -25.83 8.39
N LYS A 176 17.44 -25.27 8.65
CA LYS A 176 17.73 -24.44 9.83
C LYS A 176 16.91 -23.15 9.84
N GLN A 177 16.76 -22.50 8.68
CA GLN A 177 15.95 -21.28 8.54
C GLN A 177 14.45 -21.60 8.64
N LEU A 178 14.00 -22.74 8.07
CA LEU A 178 12.62 -23.22 8.23
C LEU A 178 12.28 -23.54 9.69
N GLU A 179 13.21 -24.17 10.44
CA GLU A 179 13.02 -24.42 11.87
C GLU A 179 12.99 -23.13 12.69
N LEU A 180 13.84 -22.16 12.37
CA LEU A 180 13.84 -20.83 12.98
C LEU A 180 12.49 -20.12 12.78
N LEU A 181 11.95 -20.12 11.55
CA LEU A 181 10.65 -19.53 11.23
C LEU A 181 9.50 -20.25 11.94
N ARG A 182 9.59 -21.58 12.09
CA ARG A 182 8.60 -22.34 12.86
C ARG A 182 8.63 -22.01 14.35
N GLY A 183 9.82 -21.82 14.90
CA GLY A 183 10.02 -21.35 16.28
C GLY A 183 9.47 -19.92 16.49
N PHE A 184 9.75 -19.05 15.55
CA PHE A 184 9.22 -17.68 15.54
C PHE A 184 7.69 -17.68 15.52
N SER A 185 7.06 -18.37 14.56
CA SER A 185 5.60 -18.43 14.44
C SER A 185 4.93 -18.89 15.74
N ARG A 186 5.46 -19.92 16.38
CA ARG A 186 4.97 -20.42 17.68
C ARG A 186 5.15 -19.45 18.84
N SER A 187 6.08 -18.52 18.74
CA SER A 187 6.34 -17.52 19.78
C SER A 187 5.39 -16.33 19.71
N LEU A 188 4.68 -16.16 18.60
CA LEU A 188 3.76 -15.02 18.42
C LEU A 188 2.56 -15.11 19.36
N LEU A 189 2.20 -13.98 19.93
CA LEU A 189 0.95 -13.82 20.66
C LEU A 189 -0.17 -13.46 19.70
N ARG A 190 -1.34 -14.08 19.88
CA ARG A 190 -2.52 -13.76 19.05
C ARG A 190 -2.97 -12.32 19.26
N SER A 191 -3.05 -11.57 18.18
CA SER A 191 -3.50 -10.19 18.15
C SER A 191 -4.97 -10.03 17.74
N ASP A 192 -5.60 -11.08 17.21
CA ASP A 192 -6.93 -11.05 16.59
C ASP A 192 -7.99 -10.43 17.51
N ARG A 193 -8.09 -10.92 18.75
CA ARG A 193 -9.12 -10.46 19.72
C ARG A 193 -8.94 -9.00 20.09
N VAL A 194 -7.70 -8.63 20.39
CA VAL A 194 -7.37 -7.25 20.79
C VAL A 194 -7.68 -6.30 19.63
N TRP A 195 -7.24 -6.67 18.44
CA TRP A 195 -7.47 -5.88 17.25
C TRP A 195 -8.96 -5.73 16.91
N LEU A 196 -9.74 -6.82 16.97
CA LEU A 196 -11.18 -6.80 16.69
C LEU A 196 -11.93 -5.92 17.70
N GLN A 197 -11.55 -5.99 18.95
CA GLN A 197 -12.13 -5.15 19.99
C GLN A 197 -11.81 -3.67 19.73
N GLU A 198 -10.55 -3.32 19.55
CA GLU A 198 -10.14 -1.94 19.27
C GLU A 198 -10.76 -1.39 17.98
N ARG A 199 -10.93 -2.25 16.96
CA ARG A 199 -11.63 -1.86 15.75
C ARG A 199 -13.11 -1.58 16.00
N ALA A 200 -13.80 -2.42 16.76
CA ALA A 200 -15.20 -2.18 17.10
C ALA A 200 -15.39 -0.88 17.92
N GLU A 201 -14.50 -0.61 18.88
CA GLU A 201 -14.49 0.64 19.66
C GLU A 201 -14.28 1.85 18.74
N TRP A 202 -13.36 1.73 17.77
CA TRP A 202 -13.13 2.77 16.77
C TRP A 202 -14.35 3.01 15.88
N LEU A 203 -15.01 1.97 15.40
CA LEU A 203 -16.20 2.12 14.58
C LEU A 203 -17.33 2.80 15.35
N ALA A 204 -17.49 2.48 16.63
CA ALA A 204 -18.47 3.15 17.50
C ALA A 204 -18.15 4.65 17.70
N GLU A 205 -16.87 5.00 17.87
CA GLU A 205 -16.43 6.38 17.95
C GLU A 205 -16.61 7.11 16.61
N LEU A 206 -16.26 6.45 15.51
CA LEU A 206 -16.36 7.02 14.16
C LEU A 206 -17.79 7.40 13.79
N VAL A 207 -18.80 6.62 14.18
CA VAL A 207 -20.22 6.98 14.00
C VAL A 207 -20.50 8.38 14.58
N VAL A 208 -20.02 8.67 15.78
CA VAL A 208 -20.25 9.97 16.44
C VAL A 208 -19.44 11.10 15.76
N LEU A 209 -18.23 10.80 15.33
CA LEU A 209 -17.38 11.77 14.65
C LEU A 209 -17.94 12.17 13.29
N LEU A 210 -18.51 11.21 12.57
CA LEU A 210 -19.08 11.39 11.23
C LEU A 210 -20.51 11.96 11.24
N GLU A 211 -21.11 12.28 12.39
CA GLU A 211 -22.26 13.20 12.47
C GLU A 211 -21.93 14.60 11.90
N ARG A 212 -20.67 14.86 11.63
CA ARG A 212 -20.13 16.06 10.98
C ARG A 212 -20.55 17.39 11.64
N LYS A 213 -20.69 17.40 12.96
CA LYS A 213 -20.87 18.63 13.74
C LYS A 213 -19.69 19.60 13.55
N PRO A 214 -19.85 20.91 13.70
CA PRO A 214 -18.77 21.88 13.50
C PRO A 214 -17.45 21.44 14.15
N GLY A 215 -16.34 21.45 13.38
CA GLY A 215 -15.02 21.01 13.82
C GLY A 215 -14.80 19.48 13.82
N TRP A 216 -15.66 18.70 13.15
CA TRP A 216 -15.56 17.24 13.11
C TRP A 216 -14.24 16.73 12.52
N GLN A 217 -13.70 17.38 11.50
CA GLN A 217 -12.41 16.97 10.89
C GLN A 217 -11.26 17.01 11.89
N GLU A 218 -11.21 18.05 12.73
CA GLU A 218 -10.18 18.13 13.76
C GLU A 218 -10.38 17.07 14.83
N ARG A 219 -11.62 16.83 15.26
CA ARG A 219 -11.92 15.73 16.19
C ARG A 219 -11.52 14.36 15.63
N VAL A 220 -11.71 14.11 14.31
CA VAL A 220 -11.23 12.87 13.70
C VAL A 220 -9.70 12.80 13.74
N ARG A 221 -8.98 13.89 13.45
CA ARG A 221 -7.50 13.91 13.54
C ARG A 221 -7.02 13.64 14.97
N GLU A 222 -7.65 14.28 15.95
CA GLU A 222 -7.35 14.08 17.37
C GLU A 222 -7.63 12.65 17.80
N ALA A 223 -8.75 12.06 17.41
CA ALA A 223 -9.10 10.67 17.72
C ALA A 223 -8.11 9.67 17.10
N VAL A 224 -7.73 9.85 15.83
CA VAL A 224 -6.70 9.02 15.17
C VAL A 224 -5.37 9.13 15.90
N ALA A 225 -4.94 10.33 16.26
CA ALA A 225 -3.70 10.55 17.01
C ALA A 225 -3.77 9.96 18.42
N ALA A 226 -4.89 10.10 19.12
CA ALA A 226 -5.11 9.58 20.47
C ALA A 226 -5.01 8.04 20.49
N ARG A 227 -5.62 7.35 19.54
CA ARG A 227 -5.55 5.88 19.41
C ARG A 227 -4.13 5.38 19.20
N ARG A 228 -3.36 6.08 18.39
CA ARG A 228 -1.94 5.76 18.16
C ARG A 228 -1.11 5.91 19.43
N ASN A 229 -1.32 7.01 20.15
CA ASN A 229 -0.49 7.37 21.29
C ASN A 229 -0.87 6.64 22.58
N ASN A 230 -2.10 6.13 22.66
CA ASN A 230 -2.66 5.51 23.85
C ASN A 230 -3.27 4.13 23.55
N PRO A 231 -2.49 3.17 23.03
CA PRO A 231 -3.00 1.80 22.84
C PRO A 231 -3.38 1.20 24.20
N SER A 232 -4.31 0.24 24.21
CA SER A 232 -4.64 -0.51 25.42
C SER A 232 -3.39 -1.23 25.99
N ALA A 233 -3.36 -1.52 27.28
CA ALA A 233 -2.24 -2.25 27.89
C ALA A 233 -2.04 -3.63 27.24
N GLU A 234 -3.14 -4.30 26.88
CA GLU A 234 -3.11 -5.60 26.19
C GLU A 234 -2.57 -5.46 24.77
N SER A 235 -3.05 -4.48 23.98
CA SER A 235 -2.55 -4.18 22.65
C SER A 235 -1.05 -3.92 22.66
N ARG A 236 -0.59 -3.06 23.58
CA ARG A 236 0.84 -2.77 23.74
C ARG A 236 1.65 -4.02 24.04
N ARG A 237 1.18 -4.85 24.99
CA ARG A 237 1.86 -6.10 25.37
C ARG A 237 2.02 -7.05 24.17
N VAL A 238 0.92 -7.25 23.40
CA VAL A 238 0.94 -8.13 22.23
C VAL A 238 1.80 -7.55 21.13
N TYR A 239 1.65 -6.28 20.84
CA TYR A 239 2.41 -5.59 19.79
C TYR A 239 3.92 -5.60 20.08
N ASP A 240 4.33 -5.16 21.27
CA ASP A 240 5.74 -5.09 21.66
C ASP A 240 6.40 -6.48 21.61
N HIS A 241 5.70 -7.51 22.13
CA HIS A 241 6.20 -8.88 22.09
C HIS A 241 6.41 -9.38 20.65
N ASN A 242 5.39 -9.25 19.80
CA ASN A 242 5.45 -9.74 18.43
C ASN A 242 6.49 -8.96 17.60
N LEU A 243 6.62 -7.66 17.84
CA LEU A 243 7.59 -6.82 17.14
C LEU A 243 9.04 -7.20 17.50
N GLN A 244 9.31 -7.47 18.80
CA GLN A 244 10.62 -7.96 19.23
C GLN A 244 10.94 -9.34 18.62
N ALA A 245 9.96 -10.24 18.54
CA ALA A 245 10.14 -11.54 17.88
C ALA A 245 10.44 -11.37 16.38
N ILE A 246 9.75 -10.43 15.69
CA ILE A 246 10.03 -10.10 14.28
C ILE A 246 11.46 -9.58 14.10
N TYR A 247 11.90 -8.63 14.91
CA TYR A 247 13.27 -8.10 14.81
C TYR A 247 14.32 -9.20 15.03
N ALA A 248 14.09 -10.06 16.01
CA ALA A 248 14.99 -11.16 16.31
C ALA A 248 15.07 -12.19 15.19
N VAL A 249 13.94 -12.60 14.59
CA VAL A 249 13.93 -13.59 13.51
C VAL A 249 14.56 -13.02 12.23
N ILE A 250 14.27 -11.78 11.86
CA ILE A 250 14.88 -11.12 10.70
C ILE A 250 16.40 -11.02 10.88
N ALA A 251 16.86 -10.55 12.04
CA ALA A 251 18.30 -10.46 12.32
C ALA A 251 18.99 -11.83 12.19
N GLN A 252 18.40 -12.90 12.74
CA GLN A 252 18.96 -14.25 12.65
C GLN A 252 18.95 -14.81 11.22
N LEU A 253 17.89 -14.56 10.43
CA LEU A 253 17.84 -14.96 9.02
C LEU A 253 18.92 -14.25 8.21
N LEU A 254 19.09 -12.94 8.40
CA LEU A 254 20.07 -12.13 7.70
C LEU A 254 21.50 -12.48 8.11
N ASP A 255 21.75 -12.75 9.39
CA ASP A 255 23.08 -13.14 9.87
C ASP A 255 23.48 -14.56 9.42
N GLY A 256 22.49 -15.45 9.32
CA GLY A 256 22.67 -16.84 8.87
C GLY A 256 22.55 -17.08 7.36
N ARG A 257 22.46 -16.01 6.54
CA ARG A 257 22.30 -16.16 5.10
C ARG A 257 23.56 -16.69 4.41
N SER A 258 23.39 -17.53 3.40
CA SER A 258 24.47 -18.00 2.54
C SER A 258 24.93 -16.91 1.56
N GLU A 259 26.09 -17.09 0.91
CA GLU A 259 26.54 -16.20 -0.17
C GLU A 259 25.53 -16.09 -1.32
N GLN A 260 24.88 -17.20 -1.67
CA GLN A 260 23.83 -17.21 -2.70
C GLN A 260 22.59 -16.39 -2.26
N GLN A 261 22.21 -16.50 -0.99
CA GLN A 261 21.11 -15.72 -0.42
C GLN A 261 21.47 -14.24 -0.31
N ASP A 262 22.72 -13.90 0.05
CA ASP A 262 23.18 -12.50 0.05
C ASP A 262 23.15 -11.90 -1.35
N ALA A 263 23.60 -12.63 -2.37
CA ALA A 263 23.53 -12.18 -3.75
C ALA A 263 22.08 -11.96 -4.19
N HIS A 264 21.18 -12.92 -3.93
CA HIS A 264 19.77 -12.80 -4.25
C HIS A 264 19.11 -11.58 -3.57
N LEU A 265 19.39 -11.37 -2.29
CA LEU A 265 18.85 -10.21 -1.54
C LEU A 265 19.35 -8.89 -2.14
N ARG A 266 20.64 -8.79 -2.47
CA ARG A 266 21.21 -7.59 -3.09
C ARG A 266 20.62 -7.31 -4.48
N ASP A 267 20.40 -8.35 -5.29
CA ASP A 267 19.76 -8.22 -6.59
C ASP A 267 18.33 -7.70 -6.45
N ARG A 268 17.59 -8.17 -5.43
CA ARG A 268 16.24 -7.67 -5.13
C ARG A 268 16.23 -6.20 -4.69
N LEU A 269 17.15 -5.80 -3.82
CA LEU A 269 17.28 -4.40 -3.38
C LEU A 269 17.71 -3.48 -4.53
N ALA A 270 18.61 -3.94 -5.41
CA ALA A 270 19.02 -3.19 -6.61
C ALA A 270 17.87 -2.98 -7.58
N SER A 271 17.07 -4.02 -7.83
CA SER A 271 15.85 -3.92 -8.68
C SER A 271 14.85 -2.92 -8.09
N LEU A 272 14.60 -2.99 -6.78
CA LEU A 272 13.73 -2.03 -6.09
C LEU A 272 14.25 -0.59 -6.22
N ARG A 273 15.56 -0.41 -6.07
CA ARG A 273 16.21 0.89 -6.26
C ARG A 273 15.97 1.45 -7.67
N GLU A 274 16.14 0.63 -8.70
CA GLU A 274 15.89 1.03 -10.09
C GLU A 274 14.43 1.45 -10.29
N ASP A 275 13.48 0.67 -9.78
CA ASP A 275 12.05 1.00 -9.84
C ASP A 275 11.74 2.33 -9.17
N LEU A 276 12.25 2.57 -7.97
CA LEU A 276 12.06 3.84 -7.26
C LEU A 276 12.67 5.03 -8.00
N GLN A 277 13.87 4.85 -8.60
CA GLN A 277 14.52 5.91 -9.39
C GLN A 277 13.72 6.29 -10.63
N VAL A 278 13.14 5.30 -11.33
CA VAL A 278 12.24 5.53 -12.48
C VAL A 278 11.02 6.33 -12.05
N LEU A 279 10.35 5.92 -10.97
CA LEU A 279 9.16 6.60 -10.46
C LEU A 279 9.44 8.04 -10.00
N ILE A 280 10.61 8.28 -9.38
CA ILE A 280 11.05 9.63 -8.99
C ILE A 280 11.29 10.50 -10.23
N ALA A 281 11.95 9.95 -11.24
CA ALA A 281 12.22 10.67 -12.50
C ALA A 281 10.92 11.04 -13.23
N GLU A 282 9.93 10.14 -13.27
CA GLU A 282 8.60 10.41 -13.82
C GLU A 282 7.88 11.54 -13.04
N GLY A 283 8.03 11.58 -11.72
CA GLY A 283 7.45 12.64 -10.89
C GLY A 283 8.14 14.00 -11.05
N ALA A 284 9.39 14.03 -11.46
CA ALA A 284 10.17 15.25 -11.69
C ALA A 284 10.01 15.80 -13.13
N ALA A 285 9.50 15.00 -14.07
CA ALA A 285 9.25 15.44 -15.42
C ALA A 285 8.16 16.55 -15.42
N PRO A 286 8.34 17.68 -16.12
CA PRO A 286 7.25 18.64 -16.30
C PRO A 286 6.07 17.90 -16.92
N ALA A 287 4.85 18.18 -16.41
CA ALA A 287 3.63 17.62 -17.00
C ALA A 287 3.67 17.89 -18.49
N GLY A 288 3.89 16.86 -19.32
CA GLY A 288 3.98 16.98 -20.75
C GLY A 288 2.76 17.71 -21.27
N GLU A 289 2.96 18.65 -22.19
CA GLU A 289 1.83 19.19 -22.95
C GLU A 289 1.03 18.00 -23.46
N PRO A 290 -0.31 18.03 -23.39
CA PRO A 290 -1.14 16.94 -23.87
C PRO A 290 -0.70 16.66 -25.31
N GLU A 291 -0.31 15.41 -25.56
CA GLU A 291 0.06 14.92 -26.89
C GLU A 291 -1.06 15.37 -27.83
N THR A 292 -0.76 16.38 -28.64
CA THR A 292 -1.72 16.93 -29.58
C THR A 292 -2.19 15.75 -30.42
N ALA A 293 -3.44 15.37 -30.21
CA ALA A 293 -4.08 14.34 -31.01
C ALA A 293 -3.74 14.64 -32.47
N ASN A 294 -3.05 13.71 -33.15
CA ASN A 294 -2.75 13.79 -34.56
C ASN A 294 -4.02 14.27 -35.27
N GLU A 295 -3.99 15.51 -35.74
CA GLU A 295 -5.01 15.95 -36.70
C GLU A 295 -5.03 14.91 -37.83
N PRO A 296 -6.20 14.36 -38.17
CA PRO A 296 -6.29 13.44 -39.32
C PRO A 296 -5.81 14.19 -40.55
N GLU A 297 -4.83 13.62 -41.26
CA GLU A 297 -4.34 14.10 -42.54
C GLU A 297 -5.54 14.46 -43.42
N PRO A 298 -5.57 15.65 -44.07
CA PRO A 298 -6.67 16.01 -44.92
C PRO A 298 -6.80 15.01 -46.04
N ALA A 299 -7.97 14.41 -46.16
CA ALA A 299 -8.30 13.48 -47.23
C ALA A 299 -7.97 14.11 -48.57
N ASN A 300 -7.13 13.44 -49.36
CA ASN A 300 -6.81 13.82 -50.76
C ASN A 300 -8.14 14.01 -51.52
N GLU A 301 -8.37 15.23 -52.00
CA GLU A 301 -9.44 15.48 -52.95
C GLU A 301 -9.18 14.64 -54.24
N PRO A 302 -10.18 13.96 -54.81
CA PRO A 302 -10.01 13.21 -56.02
C PRO A 302 -9.74 14.18 -57.19
N GLU A 303 -8.66 13.92 -57.97
CA GLU A 303 -8.33 14.62 -59.21
C GLU A 303 -9.55 14.64 -60.15
N PRO A 304 -9.83 15.77 -60.81
CA PRO A 304 -10.90 15.84 -61.83
C PRO A 304 -10.60 14.98 -63.05
N ALA A 305 -11.55 14.12 -63.42
CA ALA A 305 -11.47 13.25 -64.57
C ALA A 305 -11.21 14.04 -65.83
N SER A 306 -10.15 13.70 -66.57
CA SER A 306 -9.83 14.24 -67.87
C SER A 306 -10.93 13.89 -68.88
N GLU A 307 -11.56 14.90 -69.49
CA GLU A 307 -12.46 14.78 -70.60
C GLU A 307 -11.75 14.22 -71.82
N THR A 308 -12.24 13.11 -72.34
CA THR A 308 -11.82 12.54 -73.65
C THR A 308 -12.64 13.23 -74.72
N PRO A 309 -12.00 13.78 -75.80
CA PRO A 309 -12.75 14.42 -76.85
C PRO A 309 -13.49 13.39 -77.73
N ALA A 310 -14.75 13.65 -77.95
CA ALA A 310 -15.61 12.88 -78.84
C ALA A 310 -15.13 12.95 -80.29
N ALA A 311 -14.82 11.79 -80.91
CA ALA A 311 -14.58 11.65 -82.33
C ALA A 311 -15.87 11.74 -83.11
N SER A 312 -15.97 12.72 -83.98
CA SER A 312 -17.00 12.85 -84.98
C SER A 312 -16.84 11.72 -86.06
N LEU A 313 -17.88 10.96 -86.28
CA LEU A 313 -18.07 10.20 -87.48
C LEU A 313 -19.32 10.68 -88.20
N SER A 314 -19.09 11.37 -89.27
CA SER A 314 -20.05 11.60 -90.34
C SER A 314 -20.04 10.37 -91.30
N GLY A 315 -21.23 9.89 -91.68
CA GLY A 315 -21.46 8.87 -92.68
C GLY A 315 -22.90 8.42 -92.64
#